data_3749ea5a28762a23bb6a6995851ea89c
#
_entry.id   3749ea5a28762a23bb6a6995851ea89c
#
_cell.length_a   1.000
_cell.length_b   1.000
_cell.length_c   1.000
_cell.angle_alpha   90.00
_cell.angle_beta   90.00
_cell.angle_gamma   90.00
#
_symmetry.space_group_name_H-M   'P 1'
#
loop_
_entity.id
_entity.type
_entity.pdbx_description
1 polymer ?
#
loop_
_entity_poly.entity_id
_entity_poly.type
_entity_poly.pdbx_seq_one_letter_code
_entity_poly.pdbx_strand_id
1 'polypeptide(L)'
;RSTRVRSSAASDVYKRQLPVLAKAAENAGYTMEVTGANEAYIALLKRLVQSDRDAVMKAAKKLQKAAAKAGQEQTREAALQILLAAEEPAKVSKMVIAAMKDPSKNYRNAALSYASGFADKELYIELMKMVPKAKPELKIDILNWIGREAKKPVKHDIIQNLEIRFDLPAKQILLEQLGDVNFDVKQAATWTLVKIGDKSYIPSLAELLKSNDKQVVLLGQDALAAFPGDIDGAVAKAVSSAANAGKIAGLELLAMRKATANINTVLDQIQIGSPEVKAAAYVALKDVVGERDITNMCGMLETADALAVPPMQRAVISALSSLPVADRVETVTRRMLQAGNKDYLYYLVLASTGQPDALATVVKGFRSNTGVKRDAAFEALLNWKGIEVADELYTICKESPSSNYFDPALTTYVKLVSNPAFTGAVSYT
;
A
#
# COMPACT_ATOMS: atom_id res chain seq x y z
N ARG A 1 -31.77 -48.17 -17.72
CA ARG A 1 -31.40 -49.28 -16.76
C ARG A 1 -29.86 -49.51 -16.68
N SER A 2 -29.08 -49.26 -17.73
CA SER A 2 -27.64 -49.60 -17.75
C SER A 2 -26.73 -48.66 -16.92
N THR A 3 -27.08 -47.41 -16.74
CA THR A 3 -26.29 -46.43 -15.96
C THR A 3 -26.39 -46.63 -14.44
N ARG A 4 -27.55 -47.09 -13.95
CA ARG A 4 -27.76 -47.36 -12.50
C ARG A 4 -27.00 -48.60 -12.01
N VAL A 5 -26.86 -49.63 -12.85
CA VAL A 5 -26.14 -50.86 -12.51
C VAL A 5 -24.62 -50.63 -12.48
N ARG A 6 -24.08 -49.80 -13.38
CA ARG A 6 -22.65 -49.46 -13.39
C ARG A 6 -22.23 -48.62 -12.18
N SER A 7 -23.10 -47.71 -11.66
CA SER A 7 -22.81 -46.90 -10.48
C SER A 7 -22.79 -47.73 -9.19
N SER A 8 -23.64 -48.75 -9.07
CA SER A 8 -23.70 -49.65 -7.91
C SER A 8 -22.50 -50.59 -7.85
N ALA A 9 -22.09 -51.20 -8.97
CA ALA A 9 -20.94 -52.09 -9.03
C ALA A 9 -19.61 -51.34 -8.72
N ALA A 10 -19.43 -50.13 -9.22
CA ALA A 10 -18.28 -49.32 -8.89
C ALA A 10 -18.23 -48.92 -7.41
N SER A 11 -19.38 -48.58 -6.82
CA SER A 11 -19.49 -48.28 -5.37
C SER A 11 -19.12 -49.50 -4.52
N ASP A 12 -19.55 -50.70 -4.90
CA ASP A 12 -19.24 -51.93 -4.16
C ASP A 12 -17.76 -52.33 -4.25
N VAL A 13 -17.09 -52.08 -5.37
CA VAL A 13 -15.62 -52.27 -5.51
C VAL A 13 -14.88 -51.32 -4.57
N TYR A 14 -15.26 -50.05 -4.54
CA TYR A 14 -14.60 -49.08 -3.67
C TYR A 14 -14.79 -49.36 -2.18
N LYS A 15 -15.99 -49.86 -1.77
CA LYS A 15 -16.26 -50.28 -0.41
C LYS A 15 -15.38 -51.46 0.06
N ARG A 16 -15.05 -52.37 -0.83
CA ARG A 16 -14.14 -53.50 -0.56
C ARG A 16 -12.67 -53.05 -0.41
N GLN A 17 -12.29 -51.95 -1.09
CA GLN A 17 -10.92 -51.38 -1.02
C GLN A 17 -10.70 -50.62 0.29
N LEU A 18 -11.74 -50.06 0.91
CA LEU A 18 -11.62 -49.20 2.10
C LEU A 18 -10.86 -49.88 3.26
N PRO A 19 -11.14 -51.09 3.72
CA PRO A 19 -10.40 -51.74 4.80
C PRO A 19 -8.96 -52.10 4.40
N VAL A 20 -8.70 -52.39 3.13
CA VAL A 20 -7.34 -52.71 2.63
C VAL A 20 -6.47 -51.48 2.67
N LEU A 21 -6.93 -50.36 2.12
CA LEU A 21 -6.18 -49.12 2.12
C LEU A 21 -6.06 -48.51 3.54
N ALA A 22 -7.08 -48.68 4.38
CA ALA A 22 -6.99 -48.28 5.78
C ALA A 22 -5.87 -49.03 6.52
N LYS A 23 -5.73 -50.33 6.28
CA LYS A 23 -4.67 -51.13 6.89
C LYS A 23 -3.29 -50.80 6.31
N ALA A 24 -3.21 -50.52 5.01
CA ALA A 24 -1.96 -50.09 4.37
C ALA A 24 -1.50 -48.71 4.92
N ALA A 25 -2.42 -47.74 5.08
CA ALA A 25 -2.11 -46.45 5.68
C ALA A 25 -1.69 -46.58 7.15
N GLU A 26 -2.30 -47.48 7.93
CA GLU A 26 -1.89 -47.80 9.30
C GLU A 26 -0.46 -48.37 9.34
N ASN A 27 -0.14 -49.31 8.46
CA ASN A 27 1.20 -49.88 8.37
C ASN A 27 2.27 -48.87 7.96
N ALA A 28 1.89 -47.89 7.12
CA ALA A 28 2.72 -46.74 6.75
C ALA A 28 2.81 -45.66 7.83
N GLY A 29 2.23 -45.88 9.03
CA GLY A 29 2.19 -44.89 10.12
C GLY A 29 1.48 -43.61 9.79
N TYR A 30 0.58 -43.63 8.81
CA TYR A 30 -0.17 -42.47 8.30
C TYR A 30 0.70 -41.34 7.73
N THR A 31 1.94 -41.67 7.33
CA THR A 31 2.88 -40.74 6.68
C THR A 31 2.59 -40.61 5.19
N MET A 32 3.00 -39.50 4.61
CA MET A 32 3.15 -39.33 3.17
C MET A 32 4.49 -39.99 2.78
N GLU A 33 4.42 -41.15 2.13
CA GLU A 33 5.60 -41.94 1.87
C GLU A 33 5.58 -42.57 0.46
N VAL A 34 6.71 -43.18 0.04
CA VAL A 34 6.94 -43.63 -1.35
C VAL A 34 5.88 -44.62 -1.87
N THR A 35 5.26 -45.44 -1.01
CA THR A 35 4.21 -46.37 -1.43
C THR A 35 2.89 -45.70 -1.77
N GLY A 36 2.70 -44.45 -1.31
CA GLY A 36 1.47 -43.71 -1.52
C GLY A 36 0.22 -44.29 -0.84
N ALA A 37 0.42 -45.17 0.15
CA ALA A 37 -0.68 -45.87 0.80
C ALA A 37 -1.64 -44.95 1.53
N ASN A 38 -1.10 -43.97 2.26
CA ASN A 38 -1.92 -42.98 2.98
C ASN A 38 -2.66 -42.03 2.03
N GLU A 39 -1.98 -41.56 0.99
CA GLU A 39 -2.58 -40.74 -0.07
C GLU A 39 -3.70 -41.48 -0.81
N ALA A 40 -3.49 -42.74 -1.14
CA ALA A 40 -4.53 -43.58 -1.76
C ALA A 40 -5.74 -43.73 -0.86
N TYR A 41 -5.55 -43.93 0.45
CA TYR A 41 -6.63 -44.01 1.42
C TYR A 41 -7.41 -42.69 1.51
N ILE A 42 -6.71 -41.56 1.64
CA ILE A 42 -7.31 -40.21 1.65
C ILE A 42 -8.09 -39.96 0.34
N ALA A 43 -7.50 -40.28 -0.80
CA ALA A 43 -8.15 -40.10 -2.11
C ALA A 43 -9.40 -40.96 -2.24
N LEU A 44 -9.40 -42.23 -1.75
CA LEU A 44 -10.58 -43.08 -1.72
C LEU A 44 -11.66 -42.47 -0.85
N LEU A 45 -11.35 -42.00 0.37
CA LEU A 45 -12.32 -41.37 1.24
C LEU A 45 -12.96 -40.13 0.58
N LYS A 46 -12.19 -39.29 -0.08
CA LYS A 46 -12.70 -38.12 -0.82
C LYS A 46 -13.66 -38.51 -1.92
N ARG A 47 -13.41 -39.59 -2.65
CA ARG A 47 -14.30 -40.08 -3.71
C ARG A 47 -15.60 -40.62 -3.16
N LEU A 48 -15.59 -41.28 -1.99
CA LEU A 48 -16.75 -41.90 -1.38
C LEU A 48 -17.68 -40.91 -0.65
N VAL A 49 -17.27 -39.66 -0.41
CA VAL A 49 -18.09 -38.66 0.30
C VAL A 49 -19.53 -38.58 -0.24
N GLN A 50 -19.70 -38.61 -1.57
CA GLN A 50 -21.01 -38.48 -2.20
C GLN A 50 -21.81 -39.80 -2.28
N SER A 51 -21.16 -40.95 -2.14
CA SER A 51 -21.77 -42.26 -2.35
C SER A 51 -21.98 -43.07 -1.07
N ASP A 52 -21.17 -42.86 -0.03
CA ASP A 52 -21.25 -43.57 1.25
C ASP A 52 -20.78 -42.69 2.42
N ARG A 53 -21.57 -41.68 2.71
CA ARG A 53 -21.27 -40.65 3.68
C ARG A 53 -20.98 -41.18 5.08
N ASP A 54 -21.79 -42.14 5.57
CA ASP A 54 -21.66 -42.66 6.91
C ASP A 54 -20.37 -43.49 7.10
N ALA A 55 -20.04 -44.32 6.11
CA ALA A 55 -18.76 -45.05 6.11
C ALA A 55 -17.57 -44.10 6.09
N VAL A 56 -17.63 -43.05 5.26
CA VAL A 56 -16.57 -41.99 5.19
C VAL A 56 -16.45 -41.27 6.51
N MET A 57 -17.54 -40.84 7.14
CA MET A 57 -17.51 -40.15 8.43
C MET A 57 -16.83 -41.01 9.51
N LYS A 58 -17.18 -42.29 9.57
CA LYS A 58 -16.60 -43.26 10.52
C LYS A 58 -15.11 -43.45 10.25
N ALA A 59 -14.74 -43.65 9.02
CA ALA A 59 -13.36 -43.88 8.58
C ALA A 59 -12.48 -42.63 8.79
N ALA A 60 -12.95 -41.44 8.41
CA ALA A 60 -12.25 -40.18 8.58
C ALA A 60 -12.07 -39.79 10.06
N LYS A 61 -13.07 -40.05 10.93
CA LYS A 61 -12.91 -39.87 12.39
C LYS A 61 -11.80 -40.79 12.95
N LYS A 62 -11.76 -42.04 12.48
CA LYS A 62 -10.70 -43.00 12.90
C LYS A 62 -9.33 -42.49 12.42
N LEU A 63 -9.24 -42.10 11.13
CA LEU A 63 -8.01 -41.55 10.53
C LEU A 63 -7.51 -40.32 11.28
N GLN A 64 -8.39 -39.38 11.58
CA GLN A 64 -8.06 -38.14 12.31
C GLN A 64 -7.44 -38.42 13.68
N LYS A 65 -8.05 -39.35 14.45
CA LYS A 65 -7.53 -39.74 15.75
C LYS A 65 -6.19 -40.47 15.65
N ALA A 66 -6.06 -41.37 14.69
CA ALA A 66 -4.85 -42.14 14.47
C ALA A 66 -3.68 -41.25 14.02
N ALA A 67 -3.92 -40.36 13.09
CA ALA A 67 -2.94 -39.37 12.62
C ALA A 67 -2.50 -38.42 13.74
N ALA A 68 -3.43 -37.95 14.57
CA ALA A 68 -3.09 -37.13 15.75
C ALA A 68 -2.17 -37.88 16.73
N LYS A 69 -2.48 -39.16 17.01
CA LYS A 69 -1.64 -40.02 17.88
C LYS A 69 -0.26 -40.28 17.28
N ALA A 70 -0.17 -40.40 15.97
CA ALA A 70 1.07 -40.63 15.23
C ALA A 70 1.86 -39.34 14.96
N GLY A 71 1.35 -38.16 15.33
CA GLY A 71 1.99 -36.88 15.05
C GLY A 71 1.95 -36.47 13.58
N GLN A 72 1.06 -37.06 12.77
CA GLN A 72 0.96 -36.82 11.32
C GLN A 72 -0.05 -35.70 11.02
N GLU A 73 0.40 -34.45 11.18
CA GLU A 73 -0.48 -33.27 11.06
C GLU A 73 -1.11 -33.15 9.67
N GLN A 74 -0.40 -33.37 8.57
CA GLN A 74 -0.95 -33.28 7.21
C GLN A 74 -2.10 -34.28 6.98
N THR A 75 -1.94 -35.51 7.48
CA THR A 75 -2.98 -36.53 7.42
C THR A 75 -4.18 -36.18 8.30
N ARG A 76 -3.92 -35.59 9.48
CA ARG A 76 -4.95 -35.07 10.39
C ARG A 76 -5.78 -33.94 9.75
N GLU A 77 -5.12 -33.03 9.05
CA GLU A 77 -5.75 -31.93 8.30
C GLU A 77 -6.59 -32.47 7.12
N ALA A 78 -6.05 -33.43 6.36
CA ALA A 78 -6.78 -34.06 5.27
C ALA A 78 -8.05 -34.80 5.78
N ALA A 79 -7.94 -35.47 6.93
CA ALA A 79 -9.08 -36.14 7.57
C ALA A 79 -10.15 -35.11 8.01
N LEU A 80 -9.75 -33.95 8.55
CA LEU A 80 -10.67 -32.86 8.88
C LEU A 80 -11.42 -32.36 7.65
N GLN A 81 -10.72 -32.13 6.54
CA GLN A 81 -11.36 -31.67 5.29
C GLN A 81 -12.37 -32.70 4.78
N ILE A 82 -12.08 -34.00 4.88
CA ILE A 82 -13.02 -35.07 4.51
C ILE A 82 -14.24 -35.06 5.44
N LEU A 83 -14.03 -34.89 6.75
CA LEU A 83 -15.12 -34.80 7.72
C LEU A 83 -16.05 -33.62 7.44
N LEU A 84 -15.46 -32.44 7.15
CA LEU A 84 -16.23 -31.23 6.80
C LEU A 84 -17.02 -31.43 5.50
N ALA A 85 -16.42 -32.11 4.50
CA ALA A 85 -17.09 -32.42 3.23
C ALA A 85 -18.21 -33.47 3.38
N ALA A 86 -18.07 -34.36 4.34
CA ALA A 86 -19.07 -35.39 4.62
C ALA A 86 -20.12 -34.94 5.64
N GLU A 87 -19.98 -33.81 6.32
CA GLU A 87 -20.95 -33.36 7.34
C GLU A 87 -22.20 -32.73 6.70
N GLU A 88 -23.28 -32.71 7.45
CA GLU A 88 -24.48 -31.98 7.05
C GLU A 88 -24.21 -30.48 7.02
N PRO A 89 -24.67 -29.74 5.99
CA PRO A 89 -24.40 -28.30 5.88
C PRO A 89 -24.70 -27.53 7.17
N ALA A 90 -25.80 -27.81 7.85
CA ALA A 90 -26.19 -27.17 9.10
C ALA A 90 -25.22 -27.42 10.29
N LYS A 91 -24.36 -28.42 10.20
CA LYS A 91 -23.39 -28.78 11.26
C LYS A 91 -21.95 -28.38 10.94
N VAL A 92 -21.67 -28.01 9.69
CA VAL A 92 -20.31 -27.67 9.23
C VAL A 92 -19.76 -26.51 10.04
N SER A 93 -20.52 -25.44 10.26
CA SER A 93 -20.07 -24.27 11.02
C SER A 93 -19.69 -24.63 12.46
N LYS A 94 -20.45 -25.51 13.12
CA LYS A 94 -20.12 -25.99 14.46
C LYS A 94 -18.80 -26.78 14.47
N MET A 95 -18.54 -27.56 13.43
CA MET A 95 -17.30 -28.32 13.31
C MET A 95 -16.10 -27.41 13.05
N VAL A 96 -16.25 -26.38 12.22
CA VAL A 96 -15.20 -25.35 12.01
C VAL A 96 -14.89 -24.64 13.33
N ILE A 97 -15.90 -24.18 14.05
CA ILE A 97 -15.74 -23.51 15.35
C ILE A 97 -15.06 -24.43 16.39
N ALA A 98 -15.38 -25.72 16.39
CA ALA A 98 -14.67 -26.69 17.23
C ALA A 98 -13.18 -26.81 16.84
N ALA A 99 -12.86 -26.81 15.56
CA ALA A 99 -11.48 -26.85 15.07
C ALA A 99 -10.67 -25.59 15.42
N MET A 100 -11.32 -24.43 15.61
CA MET A 100 -10.64 -23.20 16.04
C MET A 100 -10.05 -23.29 17.47
N LYS A 101 -10.46 -24.26 18.25
CA LYS A 101 -9.91 -24.50 19.61
C LYS A 101 -8.62 -25.33 19.60
N ASP A 102 -8.23 -25.84 18.43
CA ASP A 102 -7.04 -26.67 18.29
C ASP A 102 -5.75 -25.85 18.41
N PRO A 103 -4.72 -26.36 19.09
CA PRO A 103 -3.44 -25.66 19.22
C PRO A 103 -2.69 -25.56 17.90
N SER A 104 -2.86 -26.49 16.94
CA SER A 104 -2.21 -26.48 15.65
C SER A 104 -2.77 -25.39 14.76
N LYS A 105 -1.90 -24.45 14.38
CA LYS A 105 -2.22 -23.38 13.41
C LYS A 105 -2.66 -23.96 12.05
N ASN A 106 -1.95 -25.00 11.59
CA ASN A 106 -2.25 -25.62 10.31
C ASN A 106 -3.64 -26.27 10.31
N TYR A 107 -3.98 -26.95 11.41
CA TYR A 107 -5.30 -27.57 11.58
C TYR A 107 -6.44 -26.53 11.58
N ARG A 108 -6.27 -25.40 12.30
CA ARG A 108 -7.23 -24.29 12.27
C ARG A 108 -7.36 -23.69 10.87
N ASN A 109 -6.25 -23.47 10.18
CA ASN A 109 -6.25 -22.94 8.82
C ASN A 109 -6.86 -23.89 7.81
N ALA A 110 -6.70 -25.21 7.98
CA ALA A 110 -7.37 -26.21 7.13
C ALA A 110 -8.90 -26.11 7.26
N ALA A 111 -9.42 -25.92 8.48
CA ALA A 111 -10.85 -25.71 8.71
C ALA A 111 -11.36 -24.41 8.08
N LEU A 112 -10.66 -23.29 8.27
CA LEU A 112 -11.00 -21.99 7.68
C LEU A 112 -10.92 -22.01 6.16
N SER A 113 -9.93 -22.70 5.60
CA SER A 113 -9.79 -22.88 4.15
C SER A 113 -10.98 -23.61 3.55
N TYR A 114 -11.44 -24.67 4.21
CA TYR A 114 -12.65 -25.38 3.80
C TYR A 114 -13.89 -24.46 3.89
N ALA A 115 -14.00 -23.71 4.99
CA ALA A 115 -15.09 -22.77 5.24
C ALA A 115 -15.21 -21.70 4.15
N SER A 116 -14.12 -21.35 3.49
CA SER A 116 -14.10 -20.42 2.34
C SER A 116 -14.94 -20.90 1.14
N GLY A 117 -15.32 -22.16 1.10
CA GLY A 117 -16.16 -22.76 0.04
C GLY A 117 -17.65 -22.49 0.21
N PHE A 118 -18.13 -22.11 1.39
CA PHE A 118 -19.56 -21.86 1.65
C PHE A 118 -19.80 -20.49 2.31
N ALA A 119 -20.95 -19.89 1.98
CA ALA A 119 -21.35 -18.58 2.49
C ALA A 119 -22.30 -18.77 3.69
N ASP A 120 -21.74 -19.13 4.85
CA ASP A 120 -22.50 -19.31 6.07
C ASP A 120 -22.32 -18.09 6.99
N LYS A 121 -23.39 -17.31 7.13
CA LYS A 121 -23.43 -16.12 8.00
C LYS A 121 -23.22 -16.47 9.48
N GLU A 122 -23.71 -17.62 9.91
CA GLU A 122 -23.59 -18.05 11.32
C GLU A 122 -22.13 -18.27 11.69
N LEU A 123 -21.33 -18.81 10.77
CA LEU A 123 -19.90 -18.99 10.97
C LEU A 123 -19.18 -17.64 11.19
N TYR A 124 -19.48 -16.62 10.38
CA TYR A 124 -18.90 -15.28 10.58
C TYR A 124 -19.26 -14.70 11.94
N ILE A 125 -20.51 -14.82 12.36
CA ILE A 125 -20.98 -14.33 13.66
C ILE A 125 -20.22 -15.03 14.79
N GLU A 126 -20.13 -16.35 14.77
CA GLU A 126 -19.47 -17.11 15.83
C GLU A 126 -17.95 -16.86 15.86
N LEU A 127 -17.28 -16.77 14.71
CA LEU A 127 -15.87 -16.41 14.64
C LEU A 127 -15.62 -14.99 15.18
N MET A 128 -16.46 -14.03 14.83
CA MET A 128 -16.33 -12.66 15.33
C MET A 128 -16.53 -12.60 16.87
N LYS A 129 -17.48 -13.33 17.41
CA LYS A 129 -17.68 -13.43 18.89
C LYS A 129 -16.47 -14.04 19.61
N MET A 130 -15.68 -14.87 18.93
CA MET A 130 -14.48 -15.46 19.52
C MET A 130 -13.34 -14.45 19.63
N VAL A 131 -13.21 -13.49 18.68
CA VAL A 131 -12.06 -12.58 18.58
C VAL A 131 -11.72 -11.87 19.89
N PRO A 132 -12.63 -11.23 20.64
CA PRO A 132 -12.27 -10.49 21.87
C PRO A 132 -11.58 -11.32 22.93
N LYS A 133 -11.93 -12.62 23.03
CA LYS A 133 -11.48 -13.56 24.08
C LYS A 133 -10.39 -14.53 23.60
N ALA A 134 -10.04 -14.49 22.32
CA ALA A 134 -9.08 -15.41 21.74
C ALA A 134 -7.63 -15.08 22.13
N LYS A 135 -6.76 -16.10 22.10
CA LYS A 135 -5.32 -15.89 22.15
C LYS A 135 -4.85 -15.20 20.86
N PRO A 136 -3.71 -14.49 20.88
CA PRO A 136 -3.22 -13.73 19.71
C PRO A 136 -3.19 -14.55 18.43
N GLU A 137 -2.71 -15.78 18.46
CA GLU A 137 -2.59 -16.63 17.27
C GLU A 137 -3.96 -16.90 16.63
N LEU A 138 -4.96 -17.16 17.45
CA LEU A 138 -6.33 -17.41 16.98
C LEU A 138 -7.00 -16.13 16.47
N LYS A 139 -6.76 -14.98 17.13
CA LYS A 139 -7.21 -13.68 16.61
C LYS A 139 -6.68 -13.45 15.22
N ILE A 140 -5.37 -13.65 15.00
CA ILE A 140 -4.68 -13.46 13.72
C ILE A 140 -5.28 -14.39 12.66
N ASP A 141 -5.50 -15.67 12.97
CA ASP A 141 -6.07 -16.63 12.04
C ASP A 141 -7.47 -16.19 11.57
N ILE A 142 -8.34 -15.79 12.51
CA ILE A 142 -9.71 -15.35 12.22
C ILE A 142 -9.71 -14.04 11.42
N LEU A 143 -8.95 -13.03 11.87
CA LEU A 143 -8.89 -11.72 11.20
C LEU A 143 -8.38 -11.85 9.77
N ASN A 144 -7.28 -12.60 9.57
CA ASN A 144 -6.75 -12.84 8.24
C ASN A 144 -7.73 -13.58 7.32
N TRP A 145 -8.49 -14.53 7.87
CA TRP A 145 -9.51 -15.24 7.10
C TRP A 145 -10.64 -14.28 6.69
N ILE A 146 -11.18 -13.49 7.61
CA ILE A 146 -12.21 -12.48 7.32
C ILE A 146 -11.74 -11.53 6.23
N GLY A 147 -10.49 -11.03 6.34
CA GLY A 147 -9.92 -10.13 5.34
C GLY A 147 -9.73 -10.79 3.95
N ARG A 148 -9.48 -12.10 3.87
CA ARG A 148 -9.48 -12.82 2.58
C ARG A 148 -10.87 -12.97 2.00
N GLU A 149 -11.84 -13.29 2.85
CA GLU A 149 -13.23 -13.46 2.43
C GLU A 149 -13.87 -12.14 1.99
N ALA A 150 -13.50 -11.03 2.60
CA ALA A 150 -13.97 -9.69 2.24
C ALA A 150 -13.69 -9.29 0.78
N LYS A 151 -12.66 -9.87 0.14
CA LYS A 151 -12.38 -9.66 -1.28
C LYS A 151 -13.35 -10.37 -2.23
N LYS A 152 -14.17 -11.28 -1.74
CA LYS A 152 -15.15 -12.03 -2.55
C LYS A 152 -16.48 -11.28 -2.57
N PRO A 153 -17.02 -10.87 -3.72
CA PRO A 153 -18.20 -9.98 -3.79
C PRO A 153 -19.37 -10.40 -2.91
N VAL A 154 -19.77 -11.67 -2.98
CA VAL A 154 -20.92 -12.21 -2.20
C VAL A 154 -20.66 -12.18 -0.69
N LYS A 155 -19.42 -12.41 -0.26
CA LYS A 155 -19.04 -12.48 1.17
C LYS A 155 -18.69 -11.12 1.74
N HIS A 156 -18.21 -10.22 0.91
CA HIS A 156 -17.98 -8.81 1.27
C HIS A 156 -19.26 -8.18 1.82
N ASP A 157 -20.37 -8.38 1.16
CA ASP A 157 -21.67 -7.86 1.57
C ASP A 157 -22.14 -8.41 2.92
N ILE A 158 -21.85 -9.68 3.21
CA ILE A 158 -22.12 -10.27 4.53
C ILE A 158 -21.29 -9.59 5.61
N ILE A 159 -19.98 -9.44 5.38
CA ILE A 159 -19.03 -8.89 6.37
C ILE A 159 -19.35 -7.43 6.67
N GLN A 160 -19.61 -6.61 5.66
CA GLN A 160 -19.96 -5.20 5.83
C GLN A 160 -21.26 -5.00 6.63
N ASN A 161 -22.20 -5.92 6.50
CA ASN A 161 -23.54 -5.77 7.07
C ASN A 161 -23.77 -6.63 8.32
N LEU A 162 -22.74 -7.22 8.94
CA LEU A 162 -22.88 -8.05 10.13
C LEU A 162 -23.62 -7.31 11.26
N GLU A 163 -23.30 -6.03 11.47
CA GLU A 163 -23.92 -5.21 12.52
C GLU A 163 -25.41 -4.93 12.22
N ILE A 164 -25.72 -4.53 10.98
CA ILE A 164 -27.06 -4.16 10.56
C ILE A 164 -27.99 -5.37 10.46
N ARG A 165 -27.47 -6.48 9.89
CA ARG A 165 -28.30 -7.67 9.59
C ARG A 165 -28.42 -8.64 10.75
N PHE A 166 -27.48 -8.62 11.71
CA PHE A 166 -27.36 -9.66 12.73
C PHE A 166 -27.13 -9.13 14.14
N ASP A 167 -27.29 -7.81 14.34
CA ASP A 167 -27.08 -7.14 15.63
C ASP A 167 -25.74 -7.53 16.30
N LEU A 168 -24.70 -7.67 15.48
CA LEU A 168 -23.37 -7.99 15.93
C LEU A 168 -22.50 -6.72 15.85
N PRO A 169 -21.88 -6.25 16.94
CA PRO A 169 -20.98 -5.09 16.92
C PRO A 169 -19.64 -5.41 16.22
N ALA A 170 -19.72 -5.94 15.02
CA ALA A 170 -18.57 -6.41 14.24
C ALA A 170 -17.56 -5.30 13.99
N LYS A 171 -18.04 -4.09 13.67
CA LYS A 171 -17.19 -2.91 13.50
C LYS A 171 -16.40 -2.61 14.77
N GLN A 172 -17.07 -2.56 15.93
CA GLN A 172 -16.41 -2.30 17.20
C GLN A 172 -15.39 -3.39 17.51
N ILE A 173 -15.74 -4.66 17.35
CA ILE A 173 -14.84 -5.80 17.58
C ILE A 173 -13.57 -5.69 16.73
N LEU A 174 -13.69 -5.32 15.46
CA LEU A 174 -12.53 -5.14 14.57
C LEU A 174 -11.68 -3.93 14.97
N LEU A 175 -12.32 -2.81 15.29
CA LEU A 175 -11.63 -1.57 15.67
C LEU A 175 -10.88 -1.73 17.01
N GLU A 176 -11.43 -2.45 17.98
CA GLU A 176 -10.76 -2.76 19.25
C GLU A 176 -9.43 -3.49 19.05
N GLN A 177 -9.30 -4.31 17.99
CA GLN A 177 -8.05 -5.01 17.71
C GLN A 177 -6.93 -4.09 17.18
N LEU A 178 -7.24 -2.88 16.74
CA LEU A 178 -6.22 -1.86 16.44
C LEU A 178 -5.46 -1.42 17.70
N GLY A 179 -6.08 -1.55 18.88
CA GLY A 179 -5.48 -1.28 20.18
C GLY A 179 -4.85 -2.50 20.87
N ASP A 180 -4.83 -3.69 20.23
CA ASP A 180 -4.28 -4.90 20.86
C ASP A 180 -2.80 -4.71 21.23
N VAL A 181 -2.40 -5.28 22.35
CA VAL A 181 -1.00 -5.21 22.83
C VAL A 181 -0.05 -6.00 21.92
N ASN A 182 -0.55 -7.03 21.24
CA ASN A 182 0.22 -7.82 20.31
C ASN A 182 0.23 -7.14 18.93
N PHE A 183 1.43 -6.80 18.44
CA PHE A 183 1.59 -6.09 17.16
C PHE A 183 1.04 -6.89 15.97
N ASP A 184 1.22 -8.23 15.94
CA ASP A 184 0.73 -9.06 14.84
C ASP A 184 -0.80 -9.08 14.77
N VAL A 185 -1.48 -9.02 15.94
CA VAL A 185 -2.95 -8.87 15.99
C VAL A 185 -3.36 -7.51 15.45
N LYS A 186 -2.68 -6.44 15.88
CA LYS A 186 -2.91 -5.08 15.37
C LYS A 186 -2.72 -5.02 13.85
N GLN A 187 -1.66 -5.61 13.33
CA GLN A 187 -1.38 -5.69 11.89
C GLN A 187 -2.48 -6.48 11.15
N ALA A 188 -2.87 -7.64 11.67
CA ALA A 188 -3.95 -8.45 11.07
C ALA A 188 -5.28 -7.69 11.02
N ALA A 189 -5.63 -6.98 12.11
CA ALA A 189 -6.83 -6.16 12.16
C ALA A 189 -6.77 -5.01 11.14
N THR A 190 -5.67 -4.27 11.11
CA THR A 190 -5.44 -3.16 10.16
C THR A 190 -5.66 -3.60 8.72
N TRP A 191 -5.00 -4.68 8.29
CA TRP A 191 -5.15 -5.19 6.93
C TRP A 191 -6.52 -5.79 6.65
N THR A 192 -7.21 -6.30 7.67
CA THR A 192 -8.60 -6.75 7.52
C THR A 192 -9.52 -5.57 7.23
N LEU A 193 -9.40 -4.46 7.95
CA LEU A 193 -10.17 -3.24 7.73
C LEU A 193 -9.92 -2.65 6.33
N VAL A 194 -8.65 -2.62 5.89
CA VAL A 194 -8.29 -2.17 4.52
C VAL A 194 -8.97 -3.06 3.46
N LYS A 195 -8.98 -4.38 3.65
CA LYS A 195 -9.59 -5.33 2.71
C LYS A 195 -11.11 -5.26 2.67
N ILE A 196 -11.76 -4.95 3.80
CA ILE A 196 -13.19 -4.68 3.87
C ILE A 196 -13.51 -3.38 3.13
N GLY A 197 -12.66 -2.35 3.22
CA GLY A 197 -12.77 -1.10 2.44
C GLY A 197 -13.94 -0.19 2.84
N ASP A 198 -14.52 -0.35 4.03
CA ASP A 198 -15.55 0.55 4.53
C ASP A 198 -14.92 1.87 4.97
N LYS A 199 -15.34 2.97 4.33
CA LYS A 199 -14.82 4.32 4.58
C LYS A 199 -14.94 4.76 6.04
N SER A 200 -15.87 4.20 6.80
CA SER A 200 -16.04 4.50 8.22
C SER A 200 -14.85 4.05 9.09
N TYR A 201 -13.94 3.23 8.57
CA TYR A 201 -12.70 2.81 9.24
C TYR A 201 -11.55 3.81 9.08
N ILE A 202 -11.62 4.70 8.07
CA ILE A 202 -10.54 5.65 7.76
C ILE A 202 -10.08 6.48 8.98
N PRO A 203 -11.00 7.08 9.79
CA PRO A 203 -10.57 7.84 10.96
C PRO A 203 -9.78 7.00 11.97
N SER A 204 -10.18 5.76 12.19
CA SER A 204 -9.49 4.85 13.14
C SER A 204 -8.14 4.37 12.60
N LEU A 205 -8.01 4.17 11.30
CA LEU A 205 -6.72 3.88 10.66
C LEU A 205 -5.78 5.10 10.73
N ALA A 206 -6.30 6.31 10.56
CA ALA A 206 -5.53 7.54 10.69
C ALA A 206 -5.03 7.79 12.14
N GLU A 207 -5.74 7.30 13.16
CA GLU A 207 -5.26 7.36 14.55
C GLU A 207 -3.95 6.58 14.76
N LEU A 208 -3.65 5.56 13.95
CA LEU A 208 -2.37 4.84 14.02
C LEU A 208 -1.17 5.77 13.76
N LEU A 209 -1.34 6.82 12.96
CA LEU A 209 -0.30 7.83 12.72
C LEU A 209 0.06 8.61 14.00
N LYS A 210 -0.81 8.64 15.01
CA LYS A 210 -0.56 9.36 16.27
C LYS A 210 0.20 8.51 17.30
N SER A 211 0.54 7.28 16.96
CA SER A 211 1.29 6.39 17.85
C SER A 211 2.70 6.92 18.11
N ASN A 212 3.20 6.67 19.32
CA ASN A 212 4.62 6.89 19.65
C ASN A 212 5.50 5.73 19.15
N ASP A 213 4.92 4.60 18.80
CA ASP A 213 5.61 3.46 18.20
C ASP A 213 5.74 3.65 16.70
N LYS A 214 6.97 3.73 16.21
CA LYS A 214 7.27 3.91 14.79
C LYS A 214 6.73 2.77 13.92
N GLN A 215 6.70 1.54 14.42
CA GLN A 215 6.15 0.40 13.66
C GLN A 215 4.65 0.56 13.46
N VAL A 216 3.94 1.07 14.46
CA VAL A 216 2.50 1.36 14.36
C VAL A 216 2.23 2.52 13.41
N VAL A 217 3.08 3.56 13.43
CA VAL A 217 2.98 4.68 12.47
C VAL A 217 3.15 4.19 11.03
N LEU A 218 4.18 3.38 10.76
CA LEU A 218 4.42 2.79 9.43
C LEU A 218 3.25 1.88 9.00
N LEU A 219 2.73 1.07 9.91
CA LEU A 219 1.54 0.25 9.64
C LEU A 219 0.33 1.10 9.25
N GLY A 220 0.11 2.23 9.95
CA GLY A 220 -0.95 3.18 9.64
C GLY A 220 -0.74 3.85 8.27
N GLN A 221 0.49 4.24 7.96
CA GLN A 221 0.88 4.83 6.67
C GLN A 221 0.61 3.87 5.52
N ASP A 222 1.11 2.62 5.62
CA ASP A 222 0.91 1.60 4.59
C ASP A 222 -0.57 1.25 4.39
N ALA A 223 -1.32 1.16 5.48
CA ALA A 223 -2.75 0.87 5.46
C ALA A 223 -3.55 1.97 4.75
N LEU A 224 -3.27 3.23 5.08
CA LEU A 224 -3.92 4.39 4.46
C LEU A 224 -3.52 4.54 3.00
N ALA A 225 -2.24 4.30 2.65
CA ALA A 225 -1.78 4.29 1.27
C ALA A 225 -2.52 3.25 0.41
N ALA A 226 -2.79 2.08 0.98
CA ALA A 226 -3.48 0.97 0.31
C ALA A 226 -5.01 1.08 0.38
N PHE A 227 -5.57 1.99 1.18
CA PHE A 227 -7.02 2.08 1.38
C PHE A 227 -7.73 2.60 0.13
N PRO A 228 -8.79 1.93 -0.36
CA PRO A 228 -9.55 2.38 -1.52
C PRO A 228 -10.44 3.57 -1.13
N GLY A 229 -10.16 4.75 -1.65
CA GLY A 229 -11.00 5.93 -1.46
C GLY A 229 -10.26 7.17 -0.95
N ASP A 230 -11.03 8.17 -0.55
CA ASP A 230 -10.51 9.43 -0.06
C ASP A 230 -10.17 9.33 1.44
N ILE A 231 -8.89 9.50 1.75
CA ILE A 231 -8.34 9.48 3.12
C ILE A 231 -7.81 10.86 3.53
N ASP A 232 -7.76 11.82 2.62
CA ASP A 232 -6.96 13.03 2.72
C ASP A 232 -7.34 13.88 3.95
N GLY A 233 -8.65 14.07 4.17
CA GLY A 233 -9.14 14.81 5.32
C GLY A 233 -8.81 14.16 6.67
N ALA A 234 -8.86 12.83 6.75
CA ALA A 234 -8.50 12.10 7.98
C ALA A 234 -6.99 12.15 8.25
N VAL A 235 -6.17 12.03 7.21
CA VAL A 235 -4.72 12.16 7.30
C VAL A 235 -4.34 13.58 7.73
N ALA A 236 -4.92 14.61 7.11
CA ALA A 236 -4.68 16.01 7.49
C ALA A 236 -5.01 16.27 8.97
N LYS A 237 -6.13 15.73 9.45
CA LYS A 237 -6.50 15.81 10.88
C LYS A 237 -5.51 15.08 11.78
N ALA A 238 -5.00 13.92 11.38
CA ALA A 238 -4.00 13.19 12.15
C ALA A 238 -2.68 13.96 12.23
N VAL A 239 -2.20 14.54 11.13
CA VAL A 239 -0.98 15.37 11.07
C VAL A 239 -1.01 16.50 12.09
N SER A 240 -2.15 17.14 12.30
CA SER A 240 -2.26 18.28 13.23
C SER A 240 -1.94 17.91 14.68
N SER A 241 -2.13 16.65 15.08
CA SER A 241 -1.98 16.20 16.48
C SER A 241 -0.99 15.05 16.70
N ALA A 242 -0.38 14.51 15.63
CA ALA A 242 0.59 13.42 15.72
C ALA A 242 1.95 13.88 16.26
N ALA A 243 2.76 12.93 16.75
CA ALA A 243 4.19 13.12 16.99
C ALA A 243 4.95 13.26 15.64
N ASN A 244 6.22 13.66 15.68
CA ASN A 244 7.01 13.95 14.47
C ASN A 244 6.96 12.84 13.42
N ALA A 245 7.13 11.58 13.84
CA ALA A 245 7.06 10.43 12.91
C ALA A 245 5.72 10.36 12.17
N GLY A 246 4.62 10.53 12.89
CA GLY A 246 3.28 10.51 12.29
C GLY A 246 2.99 11.73 11.43
N LYS A 247 3.50 12.91 11.80
CA LYS A 247 3.43 14.11 10.95
C LYS A 247 4.14 13.89 9.63
N ILE A 248 5.37 13.36 9.66
CA ILE A 248 6.14 13.06 8.45
C ILE A 248 5.39 12.05 7.58
N ALA A 249 4.95 10.92 8.15
CA ALA A 249 4.19 9.91 7.43
C ALA A 249 2.90 10.47 6.80
N GLY A 250 2.17 11.33 7.52
CA GLY A 250 0.98 11.97 7.00
C GLY A 250 1.25 12.97 5.88
N LEU A 251 2.33 13.76 5.98
CA LEU A 251 2.77 14.67 4.92
C LEU A 251 3.15 13.92 3.64
N GLU A 252 3.86 12.80 3.78
CA GLU A 252 4.19 11.92 2.65
C GLU A 252 2.94 11.33 1.99
N LEU A 253 1.95 10.93 2.78
CA LEU A 253 0.65 10.46 2.26
C LEU A 253 -0.07 11.56 1.46
N LEU A 254 -0.17 12.78 2.01
CA LEU A 254 -0.81 13.91 1.32
C LEU A 254 -0.09 14.22 0.00
N ALA A 255 1.25 14.21 0.00
CA ALA A 255 2.07 14.42 -1.20
C ALA A 255 1.83 13.33 -2.26
N MET A 256 1.92 12.05 -1.86
CA MET A 256 1.71 10.91 -2.75
C MET A 256 0.32 10.94 -3.43
N ARG A 257 -0.68 11.41 -2.70
CA ARG A 257 -2.05 11.53 -3.20
C ARG A 257 -2.34 12.84 -3.93
N LYS A 258 -1.38 13.76 -3.96
CA LYS A 258 -1.56 15.11 -4.50
C LYS A 258 -2.77 15.83 -3.90
N ALA A 259 -2.87 15.79 -2.58
CA ALA A 259 -4.03 16.27 -1.81
C ALA A 259 -4.08 17.82 -1.76
N THR A 260 -4.30 18.45 -2.91
CA THR A 260 -4.28 19.93 -3.07
C THR A 260 -5.29 20.66 -2.18
N ALA A 261 -6.38 20.02 -1.80
CA ALA A 261 -7.35 20.58 -0.86
C ALA A 261 -6.79 20.73 0.57
N ASN A 262 -5.70 20.01 0.88
CA ASN A 262 -5.10 19.97 2.22
C ASN A 262 -3.77 20.73 2.31
N ILE A 263 -3.48 21.63 1.37
CA ILE A 263 -2.24 22.43 1.35
C ILE A 263 -2.01 23.18 2.67
N ASN A 264 -3.05 23.69 3.31
CA ASN A 264 -2.93 24.40 4.58
C ASN A 264 -2.30 23.54 5.68
N THR A 265 -2.60 22.24 5.72
CA THR A 265 -1.96 21.30 6.65
C THR A 265 -0.45 21.24 6.44
N VAL A 266 0.01 21.27 5.20
CA VAL A 266 1.45 21.28 4.86
C VAL A 266 2.08 22.60 5.23
N LEU A 267 1.44 23.73 4.91
CA LEU A 267 1.92 25.07 5.24
C LEU A 267 2.03 25.30 6.76
N ASP A 268 1.07 24.82 7.53
CA ASP A 268 1.13 24.86 9.00
C ASP A 268 2.37 24.13 9.52
N GLN A 269 2.73 22.98 8.96
CA GLN A 269 3.92 22.25 9.40
C GLN A 269 5.23 22.91 8.96
N ILE A 270 5.24 23.72 7.91
CA ILE A 270 6.37 24.59 7.55
C ILE A 270 6.58 25.67 8.62
N GLN A 271 5.50 26.20 9.19
CA GLN A 271 5.57 27.25 10.20
C GLN A 271 5.94 26.72 11.59
N ILE A 272 5.19 25.71 12.06
CA ILE A 272 5.24 25.28 13.48
C ILE A 272 5.96 23.94 13.71
N GLY A 273 6.30 23.20 12.67
CA GLY A 273 6.93 21.87 12.78
C GLY A 273 8.36 21.93 13.36
N SER A 274 8.83 20.80 13.89
CA SER A 274 10.25 20.59 14.18
C SER A 274 11.09 20.66 12.89
N PRO A 275 12.41 20.79 12.95
CA PRO A 275 13.25 20.84 11.75
C PRO A 275 13.01 19.68 10.78
N GLU A 276 12.85 18.45 11.28
CA GLU A 276 12.59 17.27 10.46
C GLU A 276 11.20 17.31 9.80
N VAL A 277 10.19 17.77 10.55
CA VAL A 277 8.81 17.91 10.05
C VAL A 277 8.75 19.04 9.01
N LYS A 278 9.44 20.17 9.24
CA LYS A 278 9.56 21.25 8.27
C LYS A 278 10.19 20.78 6.96
N ALA A 279 11.28 20.01 7.05
CA ALA A 279 11.93 19.43 5.88
C ALA A 279 10.98 18.53 5.08
N ALA A 280 10.24 17.65 5.76
CA ALA A 280 9.22 16.79 5.11
C ALA A 280 8.08 17.62 4.49
N ALA A 281 7.63 18.68 5.18
CA ALA A 281 6.58 19.56 4.66
C ALA A 281 7.04 20.32 3.41
N TYR A 282 8.28 20.80 3.36
CA TYR A 282 8.85 21.39 2.14
C TYR A 282 8.97 20.40 0.98
N VAL A 283 9.28 19.14 1.27
CA VAL A 283 9.29 18.08 0.24
C VAL A 283 7.88 17.81 -0.29
N ALA A 284 6.91 17.74 0.60
CA ALA A 284 5.50 17.47 0.26
C ALA A 284 4.86 18.63 -0.52
N LEU A 285 5.28 19.86 -0.26
CA LEU A 285 4.63 21.08 -0.77
C LEU A 285 4.50 21.07 -2.30
N LYS A 286 5.52 20.68 -3.04
CA LYS A 286 5.51 20.61 -4.51
C LYS A 286 4.43 19.69 -5.10
N ASP A 287 3.97 18.71 -4.32
CA ASP A 287 3.00 17.71 -4.76
C ASP A 287 1.56 18.09 -4.40
N VAL A 288 1.38 19.05 -3.46
CA VAL A 288 0.05 19.49 -3.00
C VAL A 288 -0.33 20.88 -3.46
N VAL A 289 0.55 21.61 -4.14
CA VAL A 289 0.23 22.92 -4.71
C VAL A 289 -0.51 22.82 -6.04
N GLY A 290 -1.35 23.81 -6.33
CA GLY A 290 -2.04 23.95 -7.62
C GLY A 290 -2.01 25.38 -8.13
N GLU A 291 -2.71 25.63 -9.25
CA GLU A 291 -2.77 26.94 -9.90
C GLU A 291 -3.18 28.07 -8.95
N ARG A 292 -4.20 27.86 -8.13
CA ARG A 292 -4.70 28.85 -7.17
C ARG A 292 -3.68 29.28 -6.11
N ASP A 293 -2.63 28.48 -5.92
CA ASP A 293 -1.62 28.72 -4.89
C ASP A 293 -0.41 29.51 -5.40
N ILE A 294 -0.31 29.78 -6.72
CA ILE A 294 0.84 30.42 -7.37
C ILE A 294 1.20 31.72 -6.68
N THR A 295 0.24 32.61 -6.43
CA THR A 295 0.49 33.90 -5.80
C THR A 295 1.05 33.76 -4.38
N ASN A 296 0.49 32.84 -3.60
CA ASN A 296 0.95 32.56 -2.24
C ASN A 296 2.37 31.95 -2.25
N MET A 297 2.62 30.98 -3.12
CA MET A 297 3.93 30.35 -3.24
C MET A 297 5.01 31.34 -3.66
N CYS A 298 4.70 32.27 -4.57
CA CYS A 298 5.61 33.35 -4.95
C CYS A 298 5.92 34.27 -3.76
N GLY A 299 4.92 34.67 -2.99
CA GLY A 299 5.10 35.49 -1.79
C GLY A 299 5.97 34.80 -0.73
N MET A 300 5.76 33.50 -0.52
CA MET A 300 6.59 32.70 0.37
C MET A 300 8.03 32.55 -0.14
N LEU A 301 8.25 32.36 -1.45
CA LEU A 301 9.57 32.32 -2.06
C LEU A 301 10.33 33.64 -1.81
N GLU A 302 9.66 34.78 -1.97
CA GLU A 302 10.27 36.09 -1.78
C GLU A 302 10.63 36.37 -0.33
N THR A 303 10.02 35.72 0.63
CA THR A 303 10.29 35.86 2.07
C THR A 303 11.11 34.72 2.65
N ALA A 304 11.45 33.71 1.84
CA ALA A 304 12.17 32.52 2.26
C ALA A 304 13.59 32.82 2.69
N ASP A 305 14.07 32.10 3.69
CA ASP A 305 15.50 32.04 4.01
C ASP A 305 16.28 31.19 2.98
N ALA A 306 17.59 31.23 3.02
CA ALA A 306 18.42 30.54 2.03
C ALA A 306 18.18 29.03 1.92
N LEU A 307 17.81 28.35 3.02
CA LEU A 307 17.52 26.91 3.03
C LEU A 307 16.15 26.59 2.46
N ALA A 308 15.21 27.53 2.59
CA ALA A 308 13.84 27.37 2.10
C ALA A 308 13.68 27.75 0.60
N VAL A 309 14.62 28.54 0.02
CA VAL A 309 14.53 28.96 -1.39
C VAL A 309 14.42 27.79 -2.35
N PRO A 310 15.29 26.74 -2.34
CA PRO A 310 15.18 25.66 -3.33
C PRO A 310 13.87 24.88 -3.24
N PRO A 311 13.35 24.46 -2.09
CA PRO A 311 12.05 23.80 -2.02
C PRO A 311 10.90 24.72 -2.43
N MET A 312 10.94 26.01 -2.12
CA MET A 312 9.93 26.98 -2.55
C MET A 312 9.93 27.18 -4.07
N GLN A 313 11.12 27.25 -4.71
CA GLN A 313 11.21 27.28 -6.18
C GLN A 313 10.54 26.04 -6.80
N ARG A 314 10.79 24.83 -6.25
CA ARG A 314 10.12 23.61 -6.71
C ARG A 314 8.60 23.68 -6.56
N ALA A 315 8.10 24.25 -5.46
CA ALA A 315 6.66 24.44 -5.25
C ALA A 315 6.06 25.42 -6.29
N VAL A 316 6.73 26.54 -6.56
CA VAL A 316 6.30 27.50 -7.60
C VAL A 316 6.30 26.83 -8.98
N ILE A 317 7.36 26.09 -9.33
CA ILE A 317 7.44 25.33 -10.60
C ILE A 317 6.29 24.34 -10.72
N SER A 318 6.00 23.61 -9.65
CA SER A 318 4.90 22.63 -9.63
C SER A 318 3.55 23.32 -9.80
N ALA A 319 3.29 24.40 -9.07
CA ALA A 319 2.05 25.16 -9.18
C ALA A 319 1.83 25.71 -10.59
N LEU A 320 2.90 26.22 -11.23
CA LEU A 320 2.86 26.71 -12.62
C LEU A 320 2.63 25.59 -13.65
N SER A 321 2.95 24.34 -13.31
CA SER A 321 2.84 23.23 -14.25
C SER A 321 1.42 22.96 -14.73
N SER A 322 0.40 23.41 -14.01
CA SER A 322 -1.02 23.36 -14.37
C SER A 322 -1.41 24.38 -15.46
N LEU A 323 -0.60 25.45 -15.63
CA LEU A 323 -0.85 26.46 -16.66
C LEU A 323 -0.36 26.01 -18.04
N PRO A 324 -0.94 26.53 -19.14
CA PRO A 324 -0.34 26.47 -20.47
C PRO A 324 1.09 27.02 -20.46
N VAL A 325 1.97 26.47 -21.29
CA VAL A 325 3.41 26.83 -21.28
C VAL A 325 3.62 28.33 -21.54
N ALA A 326 2.88 28.92 -22.47
CA ALA A 326 2.97 30.36 -22.78
C ALA A 326 2.64 31.24 -21.56
N ASP A 327 1.59 30.85 -20.82
CA ASP A 327 1.12 31.61 -19.65
C ASP A 327 2.11 31.52 -18.46
N ARG A 328 2.90 30.43 -18.39
CA ARG A 328 3.94 30.24 -17.34
C ARG A 328 5.00 31.34 -17.40
N VAL A 329 5.54 31.61 -18.60
CA VAL A 329 6.59 32.64 -18.79
C VAL A 329 6.04 34.01 -18.46
N GLU A 330 4.85 34.34 -18.96
CA GLU A 330 4.22 35.64 -18.66
C GLU A 330 3.98 35.82 -17.16
N THR A 331 3.43 34.80 -16.51
CA THR A 331 3.14 34.82 -15.08
C THR A 331 4.43 35.03 -14.25
N VAL A 332 5.49 34.29 -14.55
CA VAL A 332 6.77 34.43 -13.85
C VAL A 332 7.41 35.79 -14.13
N THR A 333 7.46 36.25 -15.38
CA THR A 333 8.04 37.54 -15.74
C THR A 333 7.32 38.69 -15.05
N ARG A 334 5.98 38.66 -15.02
CA ARG A 334 5.19 39.65 -14.29
C ARG A 334 5.52 39.65 -12.81
N ARG A 335 5.70 38.48 -12.21
CA ARG A 335 6.05 38.38 -10.79
C ARG A 335 7.45 38.87 -10.52
N MET A 336 8.45 38.60 -11.37
CA MET A 336 9.79 39.12 -11.26
C MET A 336 9.83 40.63 -11.21
N LEU A 337 9.04 41.32 -12.04
CA LEU A 337 8.93 42.78 -12.04
C LEU A 337 8.39 43.29 -10.70
N GLN A 338 7.49 42.58 -10.06
CA GLN A 338 6.94 42.93 -8.75
C GLN A 338 7.91 42.62 -7.59
N ALA A 339 8.73 41.59 -7.73
CA ALA A 339 9.66 41.13 -6.71
C ALA A 339 10.87 42.10 -6.48
N GLY A 340 11.11 43.03 -7.40
CA GLY A 340 12.17 44.04 -7.27
C GLY A 340 13.56 43.38 -7.11
N ASN A 341 14.22 43.64 -5.98
CA ASN A 341 15.55 43.12 -5.72
C ASN A 341 15.63 41.58 -5.61
N LYS A 342 14.49 40.89 -5.52
CA LYS A 342 14.38 39.42 -5.39
C LYS A 342 14.03 38.73 -6.69
N ASP A 343 14.07 39.44 -7.82
CA ASP A 343 13.81 38.92 -9.16
C ASP A 343 14.65 37.67 -9.49
N TYR A 344 15.88 37.60 -9.01
CA TYR A 344 16.79 36.48 -9.23
C TYR A 344 16.31 35.15 -8.68
N LEU A 345 15.41 35.14 -7.69
CA LEU A 345 14.80 33.90 -7.15
C LEU A 345 13.98 33.15 -8.19
N TYR A 346 13.57 33.83 -9.26
CA TYR A 346 12.74 33.26 -10.31
C TYR A 346 13.54 32.75 -11.53
N TYR A 347 14.86 32.94 -11.60
CA TYR A 347 15.62 32.45 -12.74
C TYR A 347 15.53 30.94 -12.93
N LEU A 348 15.61 30.16 -11.85
CA LEU A 348 15.41 28.70 -11.92
C LEU A 348 13.99 28.33 -12.30
N VAL A 349 13.00 29.12 -11.88
CA VAL A 349 11.59 28.93 -12.25
C VAL A 349 11.42 29.16 -13.76
N LEU A 350 12.01 30.21 -14.32
CA LEU A 350 12.04 30.46 -15.78
C LEU A 350 12.72 29.32 -16.53
N ALA A 351 13.87 28.83 -16.04
CA ALA A 351 14.59 27.72 -16.67
C ALA A 351 13.74 26.46 -16.79
N SER A 352 12.84 26.25 -15.82
CA SER A 352 11.92 25.10 -15.85
C SER A 352 10.90 25.14 -17.01
N THR A 353 10.67 26.31 -17.61
CA THR A 353 9.71 26.49 -18.73
C THR A 353 10.30 26.05 -20.06
N GLY A 354 11.63 26.13 -20.23
CA GLY A 354 12.33 25.77 -21.47
C GLY A 354 12.00 26.69 -22.66
N GLN A 355 11.48 27.91 -22.43
CA GLN A 355 11.05 28.80 -23.51
C GLN A 355 12.15 29.79 -23.91
N PRO A 356 12.31 30.15 -25.21
CA PRO A 356 13.35 31.05 -25.69
C PRO A 356 13.36 32.42 -25.00
N ASP A 357 12.19 33.01 -24.76
CA ASP A 357 12.07 34.31 -24.06
C ASP A 357 12.53 34.21 -22.60
N ALA A 358 12.27 33.09 -21.96
CA ALA A 358 12.76 32.79 -20.62
C ALA A 358 14.29 32.66 -20.62
N LEU A 359 14.89 31.99 -21.62
CA LEU A 359 16.34 31.88 -21.77
C LEU A 359 16.97 33.25 -21.93
N ALA A 360 16.47 34.10 -22.80
CA ALA A 360 16.99 35.47 -23.01
C ALA A 360 17.00 36.27 -21.69
N THR A 361 15.96 36.11 -20.87
CA THR A 361 15.85 36.78 -19.57
C THR A 361 16.93 36.29 -18.59
N VAL A 362 17.16 34.96 -18.53
CA VAL A 362 18.17 34.35 -17.64
C VAL A 362 19.58 34.71 -18.11
N VAL A 363 19.85 34.64 -19.42
CA VAL A 363 21.14 35.08 -20.01
C VAL A 363 21.42 36.55 -19.68
N LYS A 364 20.45 37.45 -19.85
CA LYS A 364 20.57 38.84 -19.46
C LYS A 364 20.86 38.95 -17.96
N GLY A 365 20.22 38.17 -17.12
CA GLY A 365 20.46 38.10 -15.68
C GLY A 365 21.88 37.71 -15.35
N PHE A 366 22.46 36.73 -16.04
CA PHE A 366 23.87 36.33 -15.87
C PHE A 366 24.84 37.40 -16.35
N ARG A 367 24.58 38.04 -17.50
CA ARG A 367 25.50 39.03 -18.11
C ARG A 367 25.49 40.37 -17.40
N SER A 368 24.33 40.81 -16.89
CA SER A 368 24.15 42.17 -16.35
C SER A 368 24.28 42.28 -14.85
N ASN A 369 24.34 41.18 -14.10
CA ASN A 369 24.44 41.20 -12.64
C ASN A 369 25.79 40.71 -12.15
N THR A 370 26.01 40.83 -10.83
CA THR A 370 27.18 40.35 -10.07
C THR A 370 26.70 39.62 -8.80
N GLY A 371 27.60 38.84 -8.18
CA GLY A 371 27.32 38.13 -6.92
C GLY A 371 26.13 37.21 -7.02
N VAL A 372 25.31 37.14 -5.96
CA VAL A 372 24.20 36.19 -5.80
C VAL A 372 23.24 36.19 -6.98
N LYS A 373 22.96 37.34 -7.58
CA LYS A 373 22.04 37.40 -8.74
C LYS A 373 22.64 36.75 -9.99
N ARG A 374 23.95 36.94 -10.21
CA ARG A 374 24.69 36.29 -11.30
C ARG A 374 24.78 34.80 -11.07
N ASP A 375 25.09 34.38 -9.84
CA ASP A 375 25.17 32.97 -9.48
C ASP A 375 23.83 32.24 -9.66
N ALA A 376 22.74 32.86 -9.23
CA ALA A 376 21.40 32.32 -9.43
C ALA A 376 21.00 32.18 -10.92
N ALA A 377 21.39 33.17 -11.75
CA ALA A 377 21.16 33.06 -13.19
C ALA A 377 22.04 31.97 -13.81
N PHE A 378 23.27 31.81 -13.38
CA PHE A 378 24.15 30.73 -13.83
C PHE A 378 23.63 29.38 -13.44
N GLU A 379 23.17 29.20 -12.20
CA GLU A 379 22.50 27.95 -11.73
C GLU A 379 21.29 27.61 -12.61
N ALA A 380 20.51 28.62 -12.98
CA ALA A 380 19.36 28.43 -13.88
C ALA A 380 19.79 27.97 -15.28
N LEU A 381 20.90 28.50 -15.86
CA LEU A 381 21.47 28.04 -17.12
C LEU A 381 21.93 26.59 -17.04
N LEU A 382 22.59 26.18 -15.94
CA LEU A 382 23.03 24.79 -15.72
C LEU A 382 21.86 23.82 -15.62
N ASN A 383 20.71 24.28 -15.15
CA ASN A 383 19.48 23.49 -14.98
C ASN A 383 18.47 23.65 -16.12
N TRP A 384 18.89 24.26 -17.23
CA TRP A 384 18.03 24.43 -18.41
C TRP A 384 17.65 23.09 -19.04
N LYS A 385 16.39 22.94 -19.45
CA LYS A 385 15.87 21.65 -19.93
C LYS A 385 16.16 21.37 -21.41
N GLY A 386 16.44 22.39 -22.22
CA GLY A 386 16.63 22.27 -23.67
C GLY A 386 18.06 22.40 -24.11
N ILE A 387 18.32 22.12 -25.39
CA ILE A 387 19.63 22.29 -26.01
C ILE A 387 19.97 23.77 -26.28
N GLU A 388 18.99 24.64 -26.26
CA GLU A 388 19.07 26.06 -26.63
C GLU A 388 20.08 26.82 -25.74
N VAL A 389 20.34 26.35 -24.55
CA VAL A 389 21.31 26.90 -23.61
C VAL A 389 22.77 26.58 -23.99
N ALA A 390 23.00 25.60 -24.86
CA ALA A 390 24.36 25.13 -25.19
C ALA A 390 25.26 26.23 -25.72
N ASP A 391 24.76 27.09 -26.60
CA ASP A 391 25.55 28.22 -27.17
C ASP A 391 25.99 29.20 -26.11
N GLU A 392 25.15 29.51 -25.12
CA GLU A 392 25.51 30.38 -24.01
C GLU A 392 26.55 29.73 -23.09
N LEU A 393 26.37 28.43 -22.74
CA LEU A 393 27.34 27.69 -21.95
C LEU A 393 28.71 27.62 -22.63
N TYR A 394 28.75 27.38 -23.95
CA TYR A 394 29.97 27.41 -24.73
C TYR A 394 30.64 28.80 -24.72
N THR A 395 29.82 29.84 -24.88
CA THR A 395 30.31 31.23 -24.82
C THR A 395 30.93 31.58 -23.45
N ILE A 396 30.27 31.13 -22.34
CA ILE A 396 30.81 31.28 -20.99
C ILE A 396 32.18 30.60 -20.86
N CYS A 397 32.34 29.39 -21.40
CA CYS A 397 33.63 28.69 -21.41
C CYS A 397 34.71 29.45 -22.17
N LYS A 398 34.38 30.07 -23.31
CA LYS A 398 35.35 30.86 -24.11
C LYS A 398 35.75 32.17 -23.45
N GLU A 399 34.80 32.89 -22.85
CA GLU A 399 35.02 34.23 -22.31
C GLU A 399 35.62 34.21 -20.91
N SER A 400 35.45 33.14 -20.16
CA SER A 400 35.79 33.06 -18.74
C SER A 400 36.56 31.79 -18.34
N PRO A 401 37.66 31.41 -19.03
CA PRO A 401 38.33 30.12 -18.83
C PRO A 401 38.95 29.92 -17.44
N SER A 402 39.15 31.02 -16.70
CA SER A 402 39.73 30.99 -15.34
C SER A 402 38.71 31.28 -14.25
N SER A 403 37.41 31.34 -14.57
CA SER A 403 36.35 31.62 -13.61
C SER A 403 35.79 30.36 -12.98
N ASN A 404 35.16 30.53 -11.81
CA ASN A 404 34.39 29.44 -11.16
C ASN A 404 33.20 28.92 -12.00
N TYR A 405 32.84 29.61 -13.07
CA TYR A 405 31.76 29.21 -13.98
C TYR A 405 32.23 28.25 -15.07
N PHE A 406 33.57 28.18 -15.36
CA PHE A 406 34.10 27.40 -16.49
C PHE A 406 33.79 25.91 -16.37
N ASP A 407 34.23 25.23 -15.31
CA ASP A 407 34.10 23.78 -15.17
C ASP A 407 32.65 23.32 -15.14
N PRO A 408 31.72 23.96 -14.38
CA PRO A 408 30.30 23.58 -14.42
C PRO A 408 29.66 23.84 -15.80
N ALA A 409 29.98 24.95 -16.48
CA ALA A 409 29.47 25.24 -17.81
C ALA A 409 29.96 24.20 -18.83
N LEU A 410 31.26 23.87 -18.85
CA LEU A 410 31.85 22.89 -19.74
C LEU A 410 31.21 21.50 -19.51
N THR A 411 31.12 21.10 -18.25
CA THR A 411 30.51 19.79 -17.90
C THR A 411 29.06 19.69 -18.40
N THR A 412 28.25 20.75 -18.20
CA THR A 412 26.87 20.79 -18.64
C THR A 412 26.76 20.86 -20.14
N TYR A 413 27.60 21.67 -20.82
CA TYR A 413 27.68 21.75 -22.26
C TYR A 413 27.97 20.37 -22.88
N VAL A 414 29.03 19.69 -22.45
CA VAL A 414 29.41 18.38 -22.94
C VAL A 414 28.27 17.38 -22.74
N LYS A 415 27.63 17.38 -21.58
CA LYS A 415 26.47 16.52 -21.29
C LYS A 415 25.30 16.77 -22.25
N LEU A 416 25.02 18.03 -22.57
CA LEU A 416 23.95 18.40 -23.51
C LEU A 416 24.24 17.95 -24.92
N VAL A 417 25.42 18.30 -25.47
CA VAL A 417 25.78 18.00 -26.87
C VAL A 417 26.06 16.50 -27.09
N SER A 418 26.41 15.76 -26.05
CA SER A 418 26.61 14.32 -26.11
C SER A 418 25.30 13.53 -25.91
N ASN A 419 24.19 14.20 -25.62
CA ASN A 419 22.92 13.51 -25.38
C ASN A 419 22.30 13.08 -26.71
N PRO A 420 22.06 11.76 -26.95
CA PRO A 420 21.46 11.26 -28.18
C PRO A 420 20.11 11.89 -28.51
N ALA A 421 19.36 12.35 -27.52
CA ALA A 421 18.07 13.01 -27.73
C ALA A 421 18.20 14.37 -28.47
N PHE A 422 19.40 14.98 -28.48
CA PHE A 422 19.66 16.28 -29.07
C PHE A 422 20.59 16.21 -30.31
N THR A 423 21.17 15.05 -30.62
CA THR A 423 22.16 14.87 -31.72
C THR A 423 21.64 15.20 -33.11
N GLY A 424 20.32 15.35 -33.33
CA GLY A 424 19.73 15.81 -34.55
C GLY A 424 19.60 17.34 -34.69
N ALA A 425 19.82 18.09 -33.60
CA ALA A 425 19.63 19.53 -33.57
C ALA A 425 20.96 20.34 -33.66
N VAL A 426 22.11 19.68 -33.55
CA VAL A 426 23.44 20.35 -33.62
C VAL A 426 23.94 20.24 -35.05
N SER A 427 23.71 21.29 -35.85
CA SER A 427 24.41 21.52 -37.10
C SER A 427 25.83 21.98 -36.77
N TYR A 428 26.84 21.17 -37.06
CA TYR A 428 28.25 21.57 -36.99
C TYR A 428 28.52 22.63 -38.07
N THR A 429 28.49 23.88 -37.73
CA THR A 429 29.06 24.97 -38.51
C THR A 429 30.34 25.49 -37.88
#